data_7442974cc142ee0b8d480a35f021a706
#
_entry.id   7442974cc142ee0b8d480a35f021a706
#
_cell.length_a   1.000
_cell.length_b   1.000
_cell.length_c   1.000
_cell.angle_alpha   90.00
_cell.angle_beta   90.00
_cell.angle_gamma   90.00
#
_symmetry.space_group_name_H-M   'P 1'
#
loop_
_entity.id
_entity.type
_entity.pdbx_description
1 polymer ?
#
loop_
_entity_poly.entity_id
_entity_poly.type
_entity_poly.pdbx_seq_one_letter_code
_entity_poly.pdbx_strand_id
1 'polypeptide(L)'
;MENETCLRKLALPLLGKWSVFILLTLEKEEMYFAQLERALSSISRKVLTQSLNELIEINVLYKRGESSTGHKTFYGLTPLGQSLLPLIYQIKDWIREHKYELER
;
A
#
# COMPACT_ATOMS: atom_id res chain seq x y z
N MET A 1 -27.21 2.22 1.04
CA MET A 1 -26.45 2.27 -0.20
C MET A 1 -25.38 3.35 -0.15
N GLU A 2 -24.19 3.01 -0.55
CA GLU A 2 -23.09 3.96 -0.53
C GLU A 2 -23.23 5.00 -1.62
N ASN A 3 -22.84 6.22 -1.32
CA ASN A 3 -22.80 7.25 -2.34
C ASN A 3 -21.35 7.39 -2.85
N GLU A 4 -21.20 8.14 -3.91
CA GLU A 4 -19.90 8.38 -4.52
C GLU A 4 -18.88 8.99 -3.58
N THR A 5 -19.32 9.88 -2.71
CA THR A 5 -18.42 10.52 -1.75
C THR A 5 -17.82 9.51 -0.80
N CYS A 6 -18.63 8.57 -0.33
CA CYS A 6 -18.19 7.52 0.57
C CYS A 6 -17.17 6.61 -0.11
N LEU A 7 -17.48 6.18 -1.33
CA LEU A 7 -16.56 5.34 -2.09
C LEU A 7 -15.24 6.04 -2.40
N ARG A 8 -15.33 7.32 -2.74
CA ARG A 8 -14.13 8.10 -3.03
C ARG A 8 -13.23 8.21 -1.80
N LYS A 9 -13.81 8.43 -0.63
CA LYS A 9 -13.07 8.56 0.61
C LYS A 9 -12.28 7.28 0.91
N LEU A 10 -12.87 6.11 0.66
CA LEU A 10 -12.20 4.84 0.87
C LEU A 10 -11.21 4.52 -0.25
N ALA A 11 -11.52 4.94 -1.47
CA ALA A 11 -10.69 4.64 -2.63
C ALA A 11 -9.40 5.45 -2.66
N LEU A 12 -9.44 6.71 -2.18
CA LEU A 12 -8.28 7.58 -2.27
C LEU A 12 -7.02 6.98 -1.64
N PRO A 13 -7.09 6.40 -0.42
CA PRO A 13 -5.89 5.77 0.13
C PRO A 13 -5.40 4.59 -0.71
N LEU A 14 -6.31 3.83 -1.29
CA LEU A 14 -5.94 2.67 -2.10
C LEU A 14 -5.35 3.05 -3.45
N LEU A 15 -5.81 4.15 -4.02
CA LEU A 15 -5.41 4.58 -5.35
C LEU A 15 -4.33 5.66 -5.33
N GLY A 16 -3.78 5.93 -4.15
CA GLY A 16 -2.70 6.89 -4.02
C GLY A 16 -1.47 6.45 -4.79
N LYS A 17 -0.63 7.41 -5.09
CA LYS A 17 0.56 7.18 -5.93
C LYS A 17 1.42 6.02 -5.47
N TRP A 18 1.58 5.84 -4.17
CA TRP A 18 2.48 4.83 -3.62
C TRP A 18 1.78 3.60 -3.06
N SER A 19 0.45 3.62 -2.98
CA SER A 19 -0.29 2.57 -2.28
C SER A 19 -0.07 1.18 -2.86
N VAL A 20 -0.20 1.06 -4.17
CA VAL A 20 -0.02 -0.23 -4.85
C VAL A 20 1.39 -0.77 -4.61
N PHE A 21 2.40 0.11 -4.69
CA PHE A 21 3.78 -0.32 -4.53
C PHE A 21 4.07 -0.76 -3.10
N ILE A 22 3.47 -0.09 -2.11
CA ILE A 22 3.60 -0.50 -0.71
C ILE A 22 2.98 -1.88 -0.51
N LEU A 23 1.78 -2.10 -1.05
CA LEU A 23 1.11 -3.38 -0.91
C LEU A 23 1.92 -4.50 -1.56
N LEU A 24 2.45 -4.27 -2.75
CA LEU A 24 3.25 -5.28 -3.43
C LEU A 24 4.56 -5.56 -2.69
N THR A 25 5.17 -4.53 -2.12
CA THR A 25 6.40 -4.68 -1.36
C THR A 25 6.21 -5.55 -0.13
N LEU A 26 5.03 -5.45 0.50
CA LEU A 26 4.71 -6.21 1.70
C LEU A 26 4.08 -7.58 1.42
N GLU A 27 3.99 -7.96 0.16
CA GLU A 27 3.30 -9.19 -0.21
C GLU A 27 3.85 -10.43 0.47
N LYS A 28 5.16 -10.54 0.54
CA LYS A 28 5.80 -11.78 1.03
C LYS A 28 6.05 -11.78 2.52
N GLU A 29 6.32 -10.64 3.10
CA GLU A 29 6.64 -10.57 4.52
C GLU A 29 6.47 -9.16 5.04
N GLU A 30 6.27 -9.05 6.35
CA GLU A 30 6.23 -7.74 6.96
C GLU A 30 7.62 -7.11 6.96
N MET A 31 7.65 -5.79 6.98
CA MET A 31 8.89 -5.03 6.95
C MET A 31 8.82 -3.88 7.93
N TYR A 32 9.97 -3.46 8.44
CA TYR A 32 10.01 -2.25 9.23
C TYR A 32 10.27 -1.04 8.32
N PHE A 33 10.10 0.15 8.89
CA PHE A 33 10.08 1.40 8.12
C PHE A 33 11.30 1.57 7.21
N ALA A 34 12.48 1.34 7.76
CA ALA A 34 13.71 1.55 6.98
C ALA A 34 13.82 0.58 5.79
N GLN A 35 13.27 -0.64 5.94
CA GLN A 35 13.25 -1.58 4.84
C GLN A 35 12.33 -1.11 3.73
N LEU A 36 11.14 -0.60 4.10
CA LEU A 36 10.21 -0.04 3.13
C LEU A 36 10.80 1.15 2.42
N GLU A 37 11.45 2.02 3.18
CA GLU A 37 12.07 3.21 2.62
C GLU A 37 13.11 2.85 1.57
N ARG A 38 13.93 1.85 1.84
CA ARG A 38 14.93 1.39 0.89
C ARG A 38 14.31 0.72 -0.33
N ALA A 39 13.28 -0.10 -0.10
CA ALA A 39 12.64 -0.82 -1.20
C ALA A 39 11.95 0.12 -2.17
N LEU A 40 11.41 1.22 -1.66
CA LEU A 40 10.67 2.18 -2.48
C LEU A 40 11.52 3.36 -2.94
N SER A 41 12.75 3.36 -2.62
CA SER A 41 13.87 4.25 -2.91
C SER A 41 13.61 5.73 -3.18
N SER A 42 12.62 6.10 -3.96
CA SER A 42 12.37 7.52 -4.27
C SER A 42 11.27 8.16 -3.46
N ILE A 43 10.71 7.43 -2.50
CA ILE A 43 9.66 7.99 -1.65
C ILE A 43 10.26 8.80 -0.51
N SER A 44 9.66 9.92 -0.17
CA SER A 44 10.09 10.69 1.00
C SER A 44 9.53 10.04 2.27
N ARG A 45 10.21 10.29 3.39
CA ARG A 45 9.76 9.76 4.67
C ARG A 45 8.38 10.27 5.03
N LYS A 46 8.11 11.53 4.72
CA LYS A 46 6.81 12.12 5.02
C LYS A 46 5.71 11.43 4.24
N VAL A 47 5.92 11.21 2.95
CA VAL A 47 4.92 10.56 2.11
C VAL A 47 4.74 9.09 2.51
N LEU A 48 5.83 8.39 2.81
CA LEU A 48 5.73 7.01 3.26
C LEU A 48 4.93 6.89 4.55
N THR A 49 5.25 7.75 5.53
CA THR A 49 4.52 7.77 6.79
C THR A 49 3.03 8.01 6.58
N GLN A 50 2.71 9.00 5.76
CA GLN A 50 1.33 9.35 5.48
C GLN A 50 0.60 8.21 4.79
N SER A 51 1.23 7.60 3.79
CA SER A 51 0.63 6.50 3.04
C SER A 51 0.39 5.29 3.93
N LEU A 52 1.37 4.95 4.78
CA LEU A 52 1.21 3.83 5.71
C LEU A 52 0.06 4.07 6.67
N ASN A 53 -0.03 5.27 7.24
CA ASN A 53 -1.10 5.58 8.17
C ASN A 53 -2.47 5.51 7.52
N GLU A 54 -2.58 6.00 6.30
CA GLU A 54 -3.85 5.95 5.58
C GLU A 54 -4.28 4.52 5.28
N LEU A 55 -3.33 3.67 4.91
CA LEU A 55 -3.64 2.26 4.63
C LEU A 55 -3.99 1.48 5.90
N ILE A 56 -3.36 1.84 7.01
CA ILE A 56 -3.71 1.24 8.30
C ILE A 56 -5.13 1.66 8.69
N GLU A 57 -5.48 2.91 8.48
CA GLU A 57 -6.78 3.43 8.85
C GLU A 57 -7.93 2.71 8.14
N ILE A 58 -7.71 2.28 6.90
CA ILE A 58 -8.74 1.53 6.18
C ILE A 58 -8.57 0.01 6.31
N ASN A 59 -7.70 -0.42 7.21
CA ASN A 59 -7.55 -1.82 7.62
C ASN A 59 -6.93 -2.76 6.58
N VAL A 60 -6.23 -2.23 5.58
CA VAL A 60 -5.51 -3.09 4.64
C VAL A 60 -4.08 -3.36 5.08
N LEU A 61 -3.54 -2.52 5.98
CA LEU A 61 -2.27 -2.76 6.62
C LEU A 61 -2.43 -2.82 8.13
N TYR A 62 -1.55 -3.56 8.79
CA TYR A 62 -1.39 -3.49 10.23
C TYR A 62 -0.01 -2.99 10.55
N LYS A 63 0.18 -2.54 11.79
CA LYS A 63 1.51 -2.32 12.31
C LYS A 63 1.63 -3.00 13.65
N ARG A 64 2.81 -3.52 13.95
CA ARG A 64 3.09 -4.11 15.24
C ARG A 64 4.50 -3.74 15.67
N GLY A 65 4.71 -3.68 16.95
CA GLY A 65 6.02 -3.37 17.47
C GLY A 65 5.90 -2.86 18.89
N GLU A 66 7.01 -2.85 19.57
CA GLU A 66 7.04 -2.40 20.96
C GLU A 66 7.77 -1.08 21.04
N SER A 67 7.00 -0.03 21.21
CA SER A 67 7.56 1.31 21.31
C SER A 67 8.37 1.49 22.58
N SER A 68 8.05 0.76 23.63
CA SER A 68 8.70 0.93 24.92
C SER A 68 10.17 0.51 24.92
N THR A 69 10.55 -0.37 24.00
CA THR A 69 11.91 -0.86 23.91
C THR A 69 12.74 -0.16 22.85
N GLY A 70 12.12 0.77 22.13
CA GLY A 70 12.80 1.44 21.02
C GLY A 70 13.01 0.53 19.82
N HIS A 71 12.36 -0.60 19.78
CA HIS A 71 12.49 -1.53 18.68
C HIS A 71 11.66 -1.09 17.48
N LYS A 72 11.93 -1.73 16.37
CA LYS A 72 11.32 -1.39 15.10
C LYS A 72 9.84 -1.70 15.08
N THR A 73 9.10 -0.84 14.43
CA THR A 73 7.70 -1.10 14.12
C THR A 73 7.63 -1.79 12.78
N PHE A 74 6.92 -2.92 12.72
CA PHE A 74 6.74 -3.67 11.50
C PHE A 74 5.39 -3.36 10.87
N TYR A 75 5.36 -3.37 9.56
CA TYR A 75 4.14 -3.16 8.78
C TYR A 75 3.89 -4.39 7.92
N GLY A 76 2.65 -4.77 7.78
CA GLY A 76 2.30 -5.94 6.99
C GLY A 76 0.88 -5.87 6.49
N LEU A 77 0.53 -6.80 5.60
CA LEU A 77 -0.81 -6.87 5.04
C LEU A 77 -1.75 -7.62 5.98
N THR A 78 -2.93 -7.04 6.20
CA THR A 78 -4.01 -7.77 6.85
C THR A 78 -4.58 -8.77 5.84
N PRO A 79 -5.43 -9.73 6.28
CA PRO A 79 -6.14 -10.57 5.32
C PRO A 79 -6.92 -9.75 4.30
N LEU A 80 -7.50 -8.62 4.72
CA LEU A 80 -8.18 -7.73 3.79
C LEU A 80 -7.20 -7.16 2.76
N GLY A 81 -6.03 -6.73 3.21
CA GLY A 81 -4.99 -6.24 2.30
C GLY A 81 -4.54 -7.31 1.32
N GLN A 82 -4.39 -8.54 1.79
CA GLN A 82 -4.02 -9.64 0.92
C GLN A 82 -5.05 -9.90 -0.15
N SER A 83 -6.31 -9.67 0.14
CA SER A 83 -7.37 -9.87 -0.84
C SER A 83 -7.31 -8.90 -2.01
N LEU A 84 -6.55 -7.83 -1.87
CA LEU A 84 -6.35 -6.87 -2.96
C LEU A 84 -5.29 -7.32 -3.96
N LEU A 85 -4.39 -8.19 -3.55
CA LEU A 85 -3.27 -8.57 -4.43
C LEU A 85 -3.70 -9.13 -5.78
N PRO A 86 -4.67 -10.04 -5.85
CA PRO A 86 -5.13 -10.53 -7.16
C PRO A 86 -5.63 -9.42 -8.06
N LEU A 87 -6.31 -8.44 -7.49
CA LEU A 87 -6.83 -7.30 -8.27
C LEU A 87 -5.69 -6.44 -8.79
N ILE A 88 -4.67 -6.24 -7.96
CA ILE A 88 -3.49 -5.48 -8.38
C ILE A 88 -2.79 -6.18 -9.53
N TYR A 89 -2.64 -7.50 -9.46
CA TYR A 89 -2.02 -8.26 -10.54
C TYR A 89 -2.85 -8.21 -11.82
N GLN A 90 -4.18 -8.19 -11.70
CA GLN A 90 -5.04 -8.03 -12.86
C GLN A 90 -4.83 -6.67 -13.53
N ILE A 91 -4.67 -5.62 -12.73
CA ILE A 91 -4.38 -4.29 -13.27
C ILE A 91 -3.03 -4.28 -13.97
N LYS A 92 -2.03 -4.92 -13.37
CA LYS A 92 -0.69 -5.00 -13.99
C LYS A 92 -0.75 -5.72 -15.33
N ASP A 93 -1.51 -6.81 -15.40
CA ASP A 93 -1.66 -7.55 -16.64
C ASP A 93 -2.36 -6.71 -17.69
N TRP A 94 -3.40 -6.00 -17.30
CA TRP A 94 -4.11 -5.11 -18.20
C TRP A 94 -3.18 -4.04 -18.77
N ILE A 95 -2.35 -3.44 -17.91
CA ILE A 95 -1.38 -2.42 -18.34
C ILE A 95 -0.40 -3.04 -19.34
N ARG A 96 0.07 -4.23 -19.07
CA ARG A 96 1.02 -4.90 -19.95
C ARG A 96 0.40 -5.19 -21.31
N GLU A 97 -0.86 -5.61 -21.32
CA GLU A 97 -1.57 -5.90 -22.57
C GLU A 97 -1.85 -4.66 -23.40
N HIS A 98 -2.00 -3.50 -22.76
CA HIS A 98 -2.36 -2.27 -23.44
C HIS A 98 -1.22 -1.26 -23.47
N LYS A 99 -0.01 -1.75 -23.26
CA LYS A 99 1.15 -0.89 -23.12
C LYS A 99 1.31 0.11 -24.27
N TYR A 100 1.18 -0.35 -25.50
CA TYR A 100 1.37 0.51 -26.64
C TYR A 100 0.33 1.61 -26.74
N GLU A 101 -0.89 1.29 -26.37
CA GLU A 101 -1.95 2.28 -26.37
C GLU A 101 -1.75 3.32 -25.27
N LEU A 102 -1.27 2.87 -24.10
CA LEU A 102 -1.05 3.75 -22.97
C LEU A 102 0.13 4.69 -23.18
N GLU A 103 1.10 4.28 -23.95
CA GLU A 103 2.32 5.07 -24.19
C GLU A 103 2.23 6.02 -25.38
N ARG A 104 1.13 6.05 -26.08
CA ARG A 104 0.95 6.90 -27.27
C ARG A 104 1.10 8.38 -26.98
#